data_0037c88ce0717ab10b55063459e9ffbe
#
_entry.id   0037c88ce0717ab10b55063459e9ffbe
#
_cell.length_a   1.000
_cell.length_b   1.000
_cell.length_c   1.000
_cell.angle_alpha   90.00
_cell.angle_beta   90.00
_cell.angle_gamma   90.00
#
_symmetry.space_group_name_H-M   'P 1'
#
loop_
_entity.id
_entity.type
_entity.pdbx_description
1 polymer ?
#
loop_
_entity_poly.entity_id
_entity_poly.type
_entity_poly.pdbx_seq_one_letter_code
_entity_poly.pdbx_strand_id
1 'polypeptide(L)'
;MAVIADLPDLARRAAGGEEAARAELVRELQPLVVRTARLIVGSGSGAAEDAAQDALVDLLRGLGSLRDPQAITAWACRIATRRALRVARRERLMGPLADTRVSGVALPRDAEFLEVHEAFYALPRRMRAVAVLRLHFGFSEQEVASIVGCAVGTVKSQLSQARARLAAALEPDPKESS
;
A
#
# COMPACT_ATOMS: atom_id res chain seq x y z
N MET A 1 19.79 14.65 -13.90
CA MET A 1 18.91 15.21 -12.85
C MET A 1 17.50 15.09 -13.41
N ALA A 2 16.77 14.01 -13.04
CA ALA A 2 15.38 13.85 -13.46
C ALA A 2 14.60 14.99 -12.81
N VAL A 3 13.91 15.80 -13.61
CA VAL A 3 12.92 16.77 -13.15
C VAL A 3 11.88 15.91 -12.43
N ILE A 4 11.79 16.04 -11.11
CA ILE A 4 10.70 15.43 -10.34
C ILE A 4 9.45 16.13 -10.89
N ALA A 5 8.65 15.40 -11.66
CA ALA A 5 7.42 15.92 -12.20
C ALA A 5 6.57 16.43 -11.03
N ASP A 6 6.07 17.66 -11.15
CA ASP A 6 5.14 18.21 -10.16
C ASP A 6 3.83 17.43 -10.24
N LEU A 7 3.70 16.40 -9.41
CA LEU A 7 2.53 15.52 -9.37
C LEU A 7 1.20 16.29 -9.24
N PRO A 8 1.10 17.35 -8.41
CA PRO A 8 -0.08 18.22 -8.39
C PRO A 8 -0.38 18.89 -9.72
N ASP A 9 0.62 19.38 -10.43
CA ASP A 9 0.42 20.01 -11.74
C ASP A 9 -0.01 18.97 -12.79
N LEU A 10 0.67 17.82 -12.83
CA LEU A 10 0.27 16.70 -13.68
C LEU A 10 -1.17 16.26 -13.40
N ALA A 11 -1.57 16.16 -12.14
CA ALA A 11 -2.93 15.79 -11.76
C ALA A 11 -3.97 16.81 -12.24
N ARG A 12 -3.65 18.11 -12.17
CA ARG A 12 -4.53 19.19 -12.65
C ARG A 12 -4.71 19.13 -14.17
N ARG A 13 -3.63 18.99 -14.92
CA ARG A 13 -3.64 18.90 -16.39
C ARG A 13 -4.35 17.63 -16.85
N ALA A 14 -4.07 16.52 -16.21
CA ALA A 14 -4.70 15.22 -16.48
C ALA A 14 -6.22 15.25 -16.19
N ALA A 15 -6.64 15.91 -15.10
CA ALA A 15 -8.05 16.13 -14.78
C ALA A 15 -8.73 17.04 -15.81
N GLY A 16 -7.99 17.99 -16.40
CA GLY A 16 -8.44 18.85 -17.51
C GLY A 16 -8.56 18.13 -18.85
N GLY A 17 -8.19 16.84 -18.93
CA GLY A 17 -8.36 16.02 -20.14
C GLY A 17 -7.12 15.93 -21.02
N GLU A 18 -5.97 16.45 -20.59
CA GLU A 18 -4.72 16.34 -21.34
C GLU A 18 -4.20 14.91 -21.30
N GLU A 19 -4.23 14.22 -22.44
CA GLU A 19 -3.89 12.78 -22.54
C GLU A 19 -2.42 12.51 -22.21
N ALA A 20 -1.51 13.39 -22.65
CA ALA A 20 -0.09 13.28 -22.31
C ALA A 20 0.14 13.36 -20.80
N ALA A 21 -0.53 14.27 -20.10
CA ALA A 21 -0.45 14.40 -18.65
C ALA A 21 -1.07 13.19 -17.94
N ARG A 22 -2.14 12.58 -18.47
CA ARG A 22 -2.71 11.33 -17.94
C ARG A 22 -1.72 10.18 -18.01
N ALA A 23 -1.08 9.99 -19.18
CA ALA A 23 -0.10 8.92 -19.37
C ALA A 23 1.12 9.11 -18.45
N GLU A 24 1.58 10.34 -18.29
CA GLU A 24 2.70 10.68 -17.43
C GLU A 24 2.33 10.48 -15.94
N LEU A 25 1.15 10.94 -15.52
CA LEU A 25 0.66 10.76 -14.15
C LEU A 25 0.56 9.29 -13.76
N VAL A 26 0.07 8.43 -14.67
CA VAL A 26 0.02 6.98 -14.44
C VAL A 26 1.42 6.43 -14.26
N ARG A 27 2.38 6.81 -15.10
CA ARG A 27 3.77 6.36 -15.01
C ARG A 27 4.40 6.74 -13.68
N GLU A 28 4.16 7.96 -13.21
CA GLU A 28 4.69 8.45 -11.93
C GLU A 28 4.03 7.79 -10.71
N LEU A 29 2.72 7.52 -10.78
CA LEU A 29 1.98 6.91 -9.66
C LEU A 29 2.04 5.38 -9.63
N GLN A 30 2.36 4.73 -10.76
CA GLN A 30 2.39 3.26 -10.86
C GLN A 30 3.30 2.61 -9.80
N PRO A 31 4.54 3.07 -9.55
CA PRO A 31 5.40 2.46 -8.52
C PRO A 31 4.77 2.53 -7.12
N LEU A 32 4.15 3.66 -6.77
CA LEU A 32 3.47 3.86 -5.51
C LEU A 32 2.28 2.91 -5.36
N VAL A 33 1.43 2.82 -6.40
CA VAL A 33 0.23 1.99 -6.40
C VAL A 33 0.58 0.51 -6.31
N VAL A 34 1.54 0.04 -7.11
CA VAL A 34 2.03 -1.35 -7.09
C VAL A 34 2.64 -1.69 -5.73
N ARG A 35 3.49 -0.81 -5.19
CA ARG A 35 4.11 -1.00 -3.88
C ARG A 35 3.04 -1.08 -2.78
N THR A 36 2.05 -0.19 -2.80
CA THR A 36 0.94 -0.22 -1.83
C THR A 36 0.16 -1.54 -1.90
N ALA A 37 -0.19 -1.99 -3.11
CA ALA A 37 -0.90 -3.24 -3.30
C ALA A 37 -0.08 -4.44 -2.79
N ARG A 38 1.19 -4.53 -3.17
CA ARG A 38 2.10 -5.60 -2.74
C ARG A 38 2.30 -5.63 -1.23
N LEU A 39 2.51 -4.49 -0.59
CA LEU A 39 2.66 -4.42 0.87
C LEU A 39 1.41 -4.87 1.62
N ILE A 40 0.22 -4.75 1.05
CA ILE A 40 -1.06 -5.12 1.70
C ILE A 40 -1.48 -6.55 1.36
N VAL A 41 -1.44 -6.94 0.09
CA VAL A 41 -1.88 -8.27 -0.38
C VAL A 41 -0.80 -9.33 -0.15
N GLY A 42 0.43 -9.00 -0.51
CA GLY A 42 1.57 -9.90 -0.57
C GLY A 42 2.20 -9.86 -1.96
N SER A 43 3.52 -10.09 -2.03
CA SER A 43 4.28 -9.95 -3.28
C SER A 43 4.33 -11.21 -4.14
N GLY A 44 3.73 -12.31 -3.70
CA GLY A 44 3.81 -13.61 -4.40
C GLY A 44 2.57 -14.01 -5.19
N SER A 45 1.51 -13.22 -5.16
CA SER A 45 0.28 -13.52 -5.89
C SER A 45 0.02 -12.48 -6.98
N GLY A 46 -0.36 -12.90 -8.18
CA GLY A 46 -0.84 -12.00 -9.24
C GLY A 46 -1.99 -11.09 -8.82
N ALA A 47 -2.58 -11.40 -7.65
CA ALA A 47 -3.65 -10.62 -7.03
C ALA A 47 -3.20 -9.21 -6.59
N ALA A 48 -1.93 -9.01 -6.26
CA ALA A 48 -1.41 -7.67 -5.96
C ALA A 48 -1.29 -6.82 -7.23
N GLU A 49 -0.83 -7.44 -8.31
CA GLU A 49 -0.73 -6.83 -9.64
C GLU A 49 -2.11 -6.49 -10.19
N ASP A 50 -3.08 -7.39 -10.07
CA ASP A 50 -4.47 -7.16 -10.47
C ASP A 50 -5.08 -6.01 -9.66
N ALA A 51 -4.86 -6.00 -8.34
CA ALA A 51 -5.31 -4.90 -7.48
C ALA A 51 -4.69 -3.55 -7.86
N ALA A 52 -3.41 -3.56 -8.26
CA ALA A 52 -2.71 -2.35 -8.70
C ALA A 52 -3.23 -1.86 -10.05
N GLN A 53 -3.44 -2.75 -11.02
CA GLN A 53 -4.01 -2.41 -12.33
C GLN A 53 -5.43 -1.82 -12.17
N ASP A 54 -6.28 -2.50 -11.41
CA ASP A 54 -7.62 -2.02 -11.08
C ASP A 54 -7.58 -0.64 -10.42
N ALA A 55 -6.62 -0.41 -9.52
CA ALA A 55 -6.46 0.87 -8.84
C ALA A 55 -6.05 2.00 -9.81
N LEU A 56 -5.16 1.72 -10.76
CA LEU A 56 -4.75 2.69 -11.79
C LEU A 56 -5.92 3.03 -12.72
N VAL A 57 -6.74 2.05 -13.09
CA VAL A 57 -7.97 2.28 -13.88
C VAL A 57 -8.96 3.14 -13.11
N ASP A 58 -9.21 2.84 -11.82
CA ASP A 58 -10.08 3.66 -10.98
C ASP A 58 -9.56 5.08 -10.79
N LEU A 59 -8.24 5.23 -10.67
CA LEU A 59 -7.58 6.52 -10.57
C LEU A 59 -7.87 7.36 -11.81
N LEU A 60 -7.63 6.82 -13.01
CA LEU A 60 -7.91 7.53 -14.26
C LEU A 60 -9.38 7.90 -14.41
N ARG A 61 -10.29 6.97 -14.08
CA ARG A 61 -11.75 7.21 -14.16
C ARG A 61 -12.23 8.27 -13.17
N GLY A 62 -11.62 8.28 -11.98
CA GLY A 62 -12.01 9.19 -10.90
C GLY A 62 -11.28 10.53 -10.92
N LEU A 63 -10.33 10.75 -11.82
CA LEU A 63 -9.44 11.91 -11.78
C LEU A 63 -10.19 13.24 -11.83
N GLY A 64 -11.28 13.33 -12.60
CA GLY A 64 -12.14 14.51 -12.66
C GLY A 64 -12.88 14.83 -11.34
N SER A 65 -12.90 13.89 -10.37
CA SER A 65 -13.46 14.11 -9.03
C SER A 65 -12.44 14.58 -8.00
N LEU A 66 -11.16 14.65 -8.37
CA LEU A 66 -10.08 15.11 -7.49
C LEU A 66 -10.23 16.62 -7.27
N ARG A 67 -10.66 17.00 -6.07
CA ARG A 67 -10.87 18.42 -5.72
C ARG A 67 -9.57 19.17 -5.42
N ASP A 68 -8.62 18.48 -4.82
CA ASP A 68 -7.33 19.02 -4.43
C ASP A 68 -6.19 18.23 -5.10
N PRO A 69 -5.52 18.81 -6.11
CA PRO A 69 -4.38 18.17 -6.78
C PRO A 69 -3.22 17.85 -5.82
N GLN A 70 -3.04 18.62 -4.73
CA GLN A 70 -2.01 18.35 -3.72
C GLN A 70 -2.24 17.01 -3.01
N ALA A 71 -3.48 16.55 -2.94
CA ALA A 71 -3.84 15.29 -2.31
C ALA A 71 -3.67 14.06 -3.23
N ILE A 72 -3.10 14.21 -4.45
CA ILE A 72 -3.03 13.13 -5.46
C ILE A 72 -2.36 11.86 -4.92
N THR A 73 -1.26 11.98 -4.18
CA THR A 73 -0.53 10.84 -3.60
C THR A 73 -1.38 10.11 -2.57
N ALA A 74 -2.00 10.84 -1.63
CA ALA A 74 -2.89 10.26 -0.62
C ALA A 74 -4.13 9.63 -1.26
N TRP A 75 -4.65 10.25 -2.30
CA TRP A 75 -5.80 9.74 -3.06
C TRP A 75 -5.46 8.46 -3.81
N ALA A 76 -4.30 8.38 -4.46
CA ALA A 76 -3.80 7.17 -5.12
C ALA A 76 -3.60 6.03 -4.12
N CYS A 77 -2.96 6.29 -2.96
CA CYS A 77 -2.83 5.32 -1.87
C CYS A 77 -4.19 4.84 -1.35
N ARG A 78 -5.19 5.73 -1.23
CA ARG A 78 -6.55 5.37 -0.83
C ARG A 78 -7.19 4.37 -1.81
N ILE A 79 -7.09 4.63 -3.11
CA ILE A 79 -7.64 3.76 -4.15
C ILE A 79 -6.92 2.40 -4.12
N ALA A 80 -5.58 2.40 -4.12
CA ALA A 80 -4.77 1.19 -4.07
C ALA A 80 -5.07 0.34 -2.83
N THR A 81 -5.14 0.95 -1.65
CA THR A 81 -5.47 0.27 -0.40
C THR A 81 -6.86 -0.37 -0.45
N ARG A 82 -7.87 0.35 -0.96
CA ARG A 82 -9.23 -0.19 -1.07
C ARG A 82 -9.31 -1.37 -2.03
N ARG A 83 -8.59 -1.32 -3.15
CA ARG A 83 -8.51 -2.44 -4.10
C ARG A 83 -7.78 -3.63 -3.48
N ALA A 84 -6.62 -3.42 -2.86
CA ALA A 84 -5.87 -4.44 -2.16
C ALA A 84 -6.68 -5.13 -1.05
N LEU A 85 -7.39 -4.38 -0.22
CA LEU A 85 -8.25 -4.96 0.83
C LEU A 85 -9.46 -5.71 0.27
N ARG A 86 -10.00 -5.29 -0.88
CA ARG A 86 -11.10 -6.00 -1.56
C ARG A 86 -10.65 -7.34 -2.10
N VAL A 87 -9.52 -7.40 -2.78
CA VAL A 87 -8.91 -8.65 -3.26
C VAL A 87 -8.64 -9.58 -2.08
N ALA A 88 -8.01 -9.06 -1.04
CA ALA A 88 -7.73 -9.78 0.19
C ALA A 88 -8.98 -10.39 0.86
N ARG A 89 -10.13 -9.71 0.77
CA ARG A 89 -11.42 -10.23 1.26
C ARG A 89 -11.94 -11.36 0.38
N ARG A 90 -11.83 -11.21 -0.95
CA ARG A 90 -12.29 -12.21 -1.92
C ARG A 90 -11.53 -13.53 -1.77
N GLU A 91 -10.20 -13.47 -1.67
CA GLU A 91 -9.36 -14.66 -1.44
C GLU A 91 -9.76 -15.41 -0.17
N ARG A 92 -10.13 -14.70 0.90
CA ARG A 92 -10.57 -15.31 2.16
C ARG A 92 -11.90 -16.05 2.02
N LEU A 93 -12.79 -15.60 1.14
CA LEU A 93 -14.08 -16.23 0.86
C LEU A 93 -13.97 -17.44 -0.06
N MET A 94 -12.91 -17.51 -0.87
CA MET A 94 -12.66 -18.61 -1.82
C MET A 94 -11.84 -19.77 -1.22
N GLY A 95 -11.48 -19.69 0.08
CA GLY A 95 -10.66 -20.67 0.79
C GLY A 95 -9.16 -20.36 0.69
N PRO A 96 -8.31 -21.05 1.46
CA PRO A 96 -6.88 -20.85 1.41
C PRO A 96 -6.31 -21.40 0.10
N LEU A 97 -6.27 -20.58 -0.92
CA LEU A 97 -5.26 -20.75 -1.95
C LEU A 97 -3.93 -20.56 -1.26
N ALA A 98 -3.09 -21.58 -1.35
CA ALA A 98 -1.84 -21.75 -0.67
C ALA A 98 -1.15 -20.43 -0.30
N ASP A 99 -0.72 -20.36 0.94
CA ASP A 99 0.19 -19.36 1.49
C ASP A 99 1.38 -19.23 0.54
N THR A 100 1.24 -18.38 -0.47
CA THR A 100 2.27 -18.18 -1.47
C THR A 100 3.32 -17.29 -0.81
N ARG A 101 4.28 -17.95 -0.19
CA ARG A 101 5.54 -17.36 0.24
C ARG A 101 6.08 -16.52 -0.89
N VAL A 102 6.53 -15.34 -0.52
CA VAL A 102 7.13 -14.34 -1.38
C VAL A 102 8.12 -15.00 -2.36
N SER A 103 7.72 -15.18 -3.60
CA SER A 103 8.60 -15.58 -4.68
C SER A 103 8.49 -14.56 -5.80
N GLY A 104 9.57 -13.83 -6.05
CA GLY A 104 9.75 -13.14 -7.31
C GLY A 104 9.81 -11.61 -7.33
N VAL A 105 9.96 -10.91 -6.20
CA VAL A 105 10.40 -9.51 -6.24
C VAL A 105 11.89 -9.47 -5.94
N ALA A 106 12.68 -8.83 -6.80
CA ALA A 106 14.05 -8.43 -6.47
C ALA A 106 13.98 -7.36 -5.36
N LEU A 107 13.80 -7.81 -4.12
CA LEU A 107 13.94 -7.00 -2.93
C LEU A 107 15.44 -6.83 -2.66
N PRO A 108 15.87 -5.74 -2.03
CA PRO A 108 17.22 -5.65 -1.49
C PRO A 108 17.49 -6.92 -0.68
N ARG A 109 18.66 -7.54 -0.90
CA ARG A 109 18.99 -8.85 -0.32
C ARG A 109 19.53 -8.76 1.12
N ASP A 110 19.34 -7.64 1.79
CA ASP A 110 19.75 -7.49 3.18
C ASP A 110 18.84 -8.31 4.08
N ALA A 111 19.40 -9.20 4.87
CA ALA A 111 18.67 -10.10 5.76
C ALA A 111 17.70 -9.34 6.67
N GLU A 112 18.13 -8.22 7.21
CA GLU A 112 17.34 -7.32 8.04
C GLU A 112 16.06 -6.80 7.33
N PHE A 113 16.15 -6.52 6.02
CA PHE A 113 14.99 -6.10 5.23
C PHE A 113 13.99 -7.25 5.05
N LEU A 114 14.47 -8.49 4.90
CA LEU A 114 13.62 -9.67 4.77
C LEU A 114 12.86 -9.95 6.07
N GLU A 115 13.49 -9.86 7.22
CA GLU A 115 12.87 -10.05 8.53
C GLU A 115 11.77 -9.04 8.81
N VAL A 116 12.03 -7.77 8.57
CA VAL A 116 11.02 -6.69 8.68
C VAL A 116 9.84 -6.96 7.75
N HIS A 117 10.11 -7.40 6.54
CA HIS A 117 9.09 -7.68 5.55
C HIS A 117 8.21 -8.87 5.96
N GLU A 118 8.80 -9.96 6.46
CA GLU A 118 8.10 -11.14 6.98
C GLU A 118 7.25 -10.78 8.20
N ALA A 119 7.79 -9.98 9.13
CA ALA A 119 7.04 -9.49 10.29
C ALA A 119 5.79 -8.71 9.88
N PHE A 120 5.89 -7.85 8.86
CA PHE A 120 4.71 -7.16 8.30
C PHE A 120 3.71 -8.13 7.67
N TYR A 121 4.17 -9.17 6.97
CA TYR A 121 3.27 -10.17 6.37
C TYR A 121 2.57 -11.06 7.38
N ALA A 122 3.16 -11.27 8.55
CA ALA A 122 2.51 -11.99 9.66
C ALA A 122 1.32 -11.21 10.26
N LEU A 123 1.23 -9.90 10.02
CA LEU A 123 0.08 -9.11 10.48
C LEU A 123 -1.20 -9.46 9.70
N PRO A 124 -2.36 -9.49 10.37
CA PRO A 124 -3.65 -9.54 9.67
C PRO A 124 -3.75 -8.41 8.64
N ARG A 125 -4.23 -8.70 7.44
CA ARG A 125 -4.18 -7.79 6.29
C ARG A 125 -4.70 -6.37 6.57
N ARG A 126 -5.77 -6.23 7.37
CA ARG A 126 -6.30 -4.91 7.72
C ARG A 126 -5.38 -4.15 8.68
N MET A 127 -4.79 -4.84 9.64
CA MET A 127 -3.78 -4.29 10.54
C MET A 127 -2.51 -3.93 9.77
N ARG A 128 -2.09 -4.78 8.84
CA ARG A 128 -0.97 -4.52 7.92
C ARG A 128 -1.20 -3.25 7.11
N ALA A 129 -2.39 -3.07 6.53
CA ALA A 129 -2.73 -1.84 5.79
C ALA A 129 -2.60 -0.59 6.67
N VAL A 130 -3.09 -0.63 7.91
CA VAL A 130 -2.93 0.47 8.88
C VAL A 130 -1.45 0.73 9.19
N ALA A 131 -0.68 -0.32 9.45
CA ALA A 131 0.74 -0.21 9.76
C ALA A 131 1.54 0.35 8.57
N VAL A 132 1.31 -0.15 7.36
CA VAL A 132 1.94 0.33 6.13
C VAL A 132 1.64 1.80 5.89
N LEU A 133 0.38 2.20 5.96
CA LEU A 133 -0.01 3.60 5.73
C LEU A 133 0.60 4.53 6.77
N ARG A 134 0.62 4.14 8.04
CA ARG A 134 1.11 4.98 9.13
C ARG A 134 2.63 4.97 9.26
N LEU A 135 3.26 3.79 9.22
CA LEU A 135 4.68 3.62 9.53
C LEU A 135 5.56 3.77 8.28
N HIS A 136 5.07 3.31 7.12
CA HIS A 136 5.84 3.35 5.87
C HIS A 136 5.57 4.62 5.05
N PHE A 137 4.29 5.02 4.91
CA PHE A 137 3.92 6.22 4.13
C PHE A 137 3.75 7.48 4.99
N GLY A 138 3.79 7.41 6.31
CA GLY A 138 3.75 8.55 7.21
C GLY A 138 2.39 9.25 7.34
N PHE A 139 1.30 8.69 6.81
CA PHE A 139 -0.04 9.29 6.91
C PHE A 139 -0.46 9.47 8.37
N SER A 140 -1.16 10.56 8.68
CA SER A 140 -1.78 10.78 9.99
C SER A 140 -2.85 9.72 10.29
N GLU A 141 -3.19 9.52 11.56
CA GLU A 141 -4.23 8.57 11.95
C GLU A 141 -5.60 8.89 11.33
N GLN A 142 -5.91 10.19 11.16
CA GLN A 142 -7.13 10.64 10.49
C GLN A 142 -7.15 10.26 9.01
N GLU A 143 -6.02 10.46 8.31
CA GLU A 143 -5.88 10.06 6.91
C GLU A 143 -5.98 8.55 6.76
N VAL A 144 -5.27 7.77 7.61
CA VAL A 144 -5.37 6.31 7.63
C VAL A 144 -6.80 5.85 7.87
N ALA A 145 -7.52 6.45 8.83
CA ALA A 145 -8.92 6.16 9.11
C ALA A 145 -9.80 6.39 7.87
N SER A 146 -9.60 7.52 7.19
CA SER A 146 -10.29 7.85 5.94
C SER A 146 -9.95 6.88 4.80
N ILE A 147 -8.69 6.48 4.66
CA ILE A 147 -8.22 5.56 3.61
C ILE A 147 -8.79 4.16 3.82
N VAL A 148 -8.68 3.61 5.04
CA VAL A 148 -9.09 2.23 5.38
C VAL A 148 -10.62 2.12 5.58
N GLY A 149 -11.29 3.24 5.81
CA GLY A 149 -12.74 3.29 6.06
C GLY A 149 -13.09 2.76 7.45
N CYS A 150 -12.47 3.29 8.52
CA CYS A 150 -12.76 2.95 9.91
C CYS A 150 -12.62 4.15 10.84
N ALA A 151 -13.02 4.01 12.11
CA ALA A 151 -12.86 5.07 13.09
C ALA A 151 -11.37 5.26 13.46
N VAL A 152 -10.99 6.49 13.83
CA VAL A 152 -9.62 6.82 14.30
C VAL A 152 -9.24 5.97 15.53
N GLY A 153 -10.16 5.71 16.44
CA GLY A 153 -9.95 4.82 17.59
C GLY A 153 -9.56 3.39 17.17
N THR A 154 -10.17 2.89 16.06
CA THR A 154 -9.80 1.60 15.47
C THR A 154 -8.38 1.63 14.89
N VAL A 155 -7.99 2.73 14.24
CA VAL A 155 -6.61 2.89 13.74
C VAL A 155 -5.62 2.86 14.89
N LYS A 156 -5.88 3.60 15.98
CA LYS A 156 -5.02 3.63 17.17
C LYS A 156 -4.84 2.24 17.77
N SER A 157 -5.93 1.50 17.98
CA SER A 157 -5.87 0.15 18.56
C SER A 157 -5.13 -0.83 17.64
N GLN A 158 -5.41 -0.81 16.33
CA GLN A 158 -4.70 -1.66 15.36
C GLN A 158 -3.22 -1.31 15.26
N LEU A 159 -2.87 -0.03 15.33
CA LEU A 159 -1.48 0.42 15.28
C LEU A 159 -0.70 -0.02 16.53
N SER A 160 -1.32 0.10 17.72
CA SER A 160 -0.73 -0.38 18.97
C SER A 160 -0.46 -1.89 18.92
N GLN A 161 -1.44 -2.68 18.48
CA GLN A 161 -1.29 -4.12 18.31
C GLN A 161 -0.24 -4.48 17.22
N ALA A 162 -0.22 -3.74 16.12
CA ALA A 162 0.78 -3.94 15.06
C ALA A 162 2.19 -3.72 15.59
N ARG A 163 2.41 -2.62 16.33
CA ARG A 163 3.72 -2.33 16.93
C ARG A 163 4.18 -3.41 17.89
N ALA A 164 3.29 -3.89 18.77
CA ALA A 164 3.61 -4.96 19.71
C ALA A 164 4.01 -6.25 18.97
N ARG A 165 3.28 -6.63 17.91
CA ARG A 165 3.59 -7.82 17.11
C ARG A 165 4.88 -7.67 16.30
N LEU A 166 5.13 -6.51 15.72
CA LEU A 166 6.36 -6.22 14.99
C LEU A 166 7.56 -6.22 15.93
N ALA A 167 7.45 -5.62 17.12
CA ALA A 167 8.52 -5.65 18.13
C ALA A 167 8.85 -7.09 18.52
N ALA A 168 7.84 -7.90 18.86
CA ALA A 168 8.04 -9.31 19.23
C ALA A 168 8.62 -10.17 18.10
N ALA A 169 8.35 -9.83 16.84
CA ALA A 169 8.88 -10.56 15.68
C ALA A 169 10.31 -10.14 15.31
N LEU A 170 10.74 -8.93 15.71
CA LEU A 170 12.05 -8.37 15.40
C LEU A 170 13.00 -8.37 16.61
N GLU A 171 12.54 -8.86 17.77
CA GLU A 171 13.45 -9.11 18.91
C GLU A 171 14.40 -10.27 18.54
N PRO A 172 15.73 -10.07 18.62
CA PRO A 172 16.66 -11.14 18.33
C PRO A 172 16.44 -12.30 19.29
N ASP A 173 16.43 -13.54 18.75
CA ASP A 173 16.26 -14.76 19.56
C ASP A 173 17.42 -14.81 20.57
N PRO A 174 17.16 -14.85 21.90
CA PRO A 174 18.21 -14.84 22.91
C PRO A 174 19.15 -16.05 22.84
N LYS A 175 18.93 -16.97 21.90
CA LYS A 175 19.77 -18.16 21.68
C LYS A 175 20.91 -17.96 20.70
N GLU A 176 20.98 -16.87 19.96
CA GLU A 176 22.10 -16.57 19.02
C GLU A 176 23.24 -15.77 19.66
N SER A 177 23.16 -15.43 20.94
CA SER A 177 24.20 -14.67 21.70
C SER A 177 25.01 -15.55 22.67
N SER A 178 25.21 -16.84 22.35
CA SER A 178 26.07 -17.72 23.17
C SER A 178 27.08 -18.43 22.32
#